data_66ce15678127d9a711a30f6129acba75
#
_entry.id   66ce15678127d9a711a30f6129acba75
#
_cell.length_a   1.000
_cell.length_b   1.000
_cell.length_c   1.000
_cell.angle_alpha   90.00
_cell.angle_beta   90.00
_cell.angle_gamma   90.00
#
_symmetry.space_group_name_H-M   'P 1'
#
loop_
_entity.id
_entity.type
_entity.pdbx_description
1 polymer ?
#
loop_
_entity_poly.entity_id
_entity_poly.type
_entity_poly.pdbx_seq_one_letter_code
_entity_poly.pdbx_strand_id
1 'polypeptide(L)'
;NMEKTFQEATKKYPHVKITKHLCDVSSEEDVLRFRDEVLEQQETEHINLLFNNAGIGGGASFVLSGIEEWERTFKICWDGVYMCSRAFMDALLKSEEGHMINTSSVNGFWATLGHSQPHTSYSAAKFAVKGFTEALINDFRINAPHLGVSLVMPGHIGTSISENSGKVLGQKDLADLNDEELQEMKDRWIKVGAP
;
A
#
# COMPACT_ATOMS: atom_id res chain seq x y z
N ASN A 1 -9.46 5.84 -9.08
CA ASN A 1 -10.92 5.89 -8.98
C ASN A 1 -11.48 4.47 -9.03
N MET A 2 -11.88 3.95 -7.86
CA MET A 2 -12.35 2.57 -7.67
C MET A 2 -13.49 2.19 -8.62
N GLU A 3 -14.47 3.09 -8.82
CA GLU A 3 -15.63 2.84 -9.69
C GLU A 3 -15.20 2.58 -11.15
N LYS A 4 -14.32 3.42 -11.68
CA LYS A 4 -13.80 3.25 -13.04
C LYS A 4 -13.07 1.91 -13.20
N THR A 5 -12.19 1.58 -12.28
CA THR A 5 -11.44 0.32 -12.28
C THR A 5 -12.38 -0.89 -12.20
N PHE A 6 -13.41 -0.81 -11.35
CA PHE A 6 -14.42 -1.86 -11.23
C PHE A 6 -15.18 -2.07 -12.55
N GLN A 7 -15.65 -1.00 -13.17
CA GLN A 7 -16.37 -1.07 -14.47
C GLN A 7 -15.49 -1.63 -15.58
N GLU A 8 -14.24 -1.19 -15.69
CA GLU A 8 -13.29 -1.70 -16.67
C GLU A 8 -13.00 -3.18 -16.48
N ALA A 9 -12.77 -3.61 -15.23
CA ALA A 9 -12.49 -5.00 -14.90
C ALA A 9 -13.71 -5.90 -15.20
N THR A 10 -14.90 -5.50 -14.77
CA THR A 10 -16.16 -6.25 -15.03
C THR A 10 -16.45 -6.36 -16.52
N LYS A 11 -16.21 -5.30 -17.28
CA LYS A 11 -16.38 -5.30 -18.74
C LYS A 11 -15.39 -6.24 -19.42
N LYS A 12 -14.14 -6.26 -18.95
CA LYS A 12 -13.06 -7.07 -19.51
C LYS A 12 -13.21 -8.55 -19.16
N TYR A 13 -13.72 -8.85 -17.97
CA TYR A 13 -13.84 -10.20 -17.45
C TYR A 13 -15.26 -10.51 -16.97
N PRO A 14 -16.26 -10.59 -17.90
CA PRO A 14 -17.68 -10.70 -17.55
C PRO A 14 -18.05 -12.03 -16.86
N HIS A 15 -17.18 -13.03 -16.90
CA HIS A 15 -17.39 -14.35 -16.27
C HIS A 15 -16.78 -14.43 -14.87
N VAL A 16 -16.08 -13.38 -14.40
CA VAL A 16 -15.46 -13.33 -13.10
C VAL A 16 -16.34 -12.55 -12.14
N LYS A 17 -16.63 -13.11 -10.98
CA LYS A 17 -17.32 -12.39 -9.90
C LYS A 17 -16.35 -11.39 -9.29
N ILE A 18 -16.59 -10.11 -9.52
CA ILE A 18 -15.77 -9.00 -9.02
C ILE A 18 -16.60 -8.21 -8.03
N THR A 19 -16.05 -7.94 -6.85
CA THR A 19 -16.64 -7.04 -5.84
C THR A 19 -15.72 -5.87 -5.56
N LYS A 20 -16.25 -4.79 -5.01
CA LYS A 20 -15.51 -3.59 -4.63
C LYS A 20 -15.93 -3.14 -3.25
N HIS A 21 -14.98 -2.73 -2.43
CA HIS A 21 -15.22 -2.33 -1.05
C HIS A 21 -14.40 -1.09 -0.71
N LEU A 22 -14.96 -0.19 0.08
CA LEU A 22 -14.19 0.91 0.68
C LEU A 22 -13.56 0.39 1.97
N CYS A 23 -12.26 0.63 2.14
CA CYS A 23 -11.53 0.27 3.34
C CYS A 23 -10.42 1.28 3.62
N ASP A 24 -10.40 1.87 4.79
CA ASP A 24 -9.22 2.56 5.31
C ASP A 24 -8.32 1.52 5.98
N VAL A 25 -7.24 1.13 5.30
CA VAL A 25 -6.31 0.11 5.79
C VAL A 25 -5.56 0.52 7.07
N SER A 26 -5.66 1.78 7.49
CA SER A 26 -5.13 2.26 8.77
C SER A 26 -6.10 2.10 9.95
N SER A 27 -7.30 1.58 9.69
CA SER A 27 -8.34 1.27 10.69
C SER A 27 -8.54 -0.24 10.80
N GLU A 28 -8.27 -0.81 11.95
CA GLU A 28 -8.48 -2.25 12.21
C GLU A 28 -9.95 -2.64 12.03
N GLU A 29 -10.88 -1.81 12.50
CA GLU A 29 -12.32 -2.03 12.35
C GLU A 29 -12.72 -2.12 10.87
N ASP A 30 -12.22 -1.19 10.05
CA ASP A 30 -12.48 -1.19 8.60
C ASP A 30 -11.89 -2.41 7.90
N VAL A 31 -10.69 -2.83 8.29
CA VAL A 31 -10.04 -4.02 7.72
C VAL A 31 -10.81 -5.30 8.07
N LEU A 32 -11.27 -5.43 9.30
CA LEU A 32 -12.07 -6.59 9.73
C LEU A 32 -13.43 -6.62 9.00
N ARG A 33 -14.12 -5.49 8.91
CA ARG A 33 -15.35 -5.35 8.13
C ARG A 33 -15.11 -5.72 6.65
N PHE A 34 -14.05 -5.20 6.06
CA PHE A 34 -13.68 -5.49 4.67
C PHE A 34 -13.46 -6.98 4.43
N ARG A 35 -12.75 -7.67 5.33
CA ARG A 35 -12.59 -9.12 5.26
C ARG A 35 -13.93 -9.84 5.24
N ASP A 36 -14.81 -9.51 6.17
CA ASP A 36 -16.11 -10.17 6.31
C ASP A 36 -16.99 -9.94 5.08
N GLU A 37 -17.05 -8.71 4.58
CA GLU A 37 -17.77 -8.37 3.34
C GLU A 37 -17.22 -9.13 2.11
N VAL A 38 -15.90 -9.29 1.99
CA VAL A 38 -15.28 -10.03 0.88
C VAL A 38 -15.67 -11.50 0.95
N LEU A 39 -15.52 -12.15 2.10
CA LEU A 39 -15.82 -13.58 2.27
C LEU A 39 -17.31 -13.86 2.05
N GLU A 40 -18.20 -13.03 2.59
CA GLU A 40 -19.63 -13.13 2.40
C GLU A 40 -20.03 -12.95 0.93
N GLN A 41 -19.60 -11.84 0.31
CA GLN A 41 -19.99 -11.54 -1.06
C GLN A 41 -19.40 -12.51 -2.09
N GLN A 42 -18.20 -13.05 -1.84
CA GLN A 42 -17.62 -14.08 -2.69
C GLN A 42 -18.12 -15.49 -2.37
N GLU A 43 -18.91 -15.64 -1.29
CA GLU A 43 -19.47 -16.94 -0.84
C GLU A 43 -18.36 -17.98 -0.63
N THR A 44 -17.27 -17.58 0.03
CA THR A 44 -16.09 -18.42 0.26
C THR A 44 -15.59 -18.28 1.69
N GLU A 45 -14.91 -19.32 2.18
CA GLU A 45 -14.20 -19.30 3.45
C GLU A 45 -12.67 -19.14 3.29
N HIS A 46 -12.17 -19.16 2.06
CA HIS A 46 -10.75 -19.08 1.76
C HIS A 46 -10.42 -18.06 0.68
N ILE A 47 -9.18 -17.62 0.66
CA ILE A 47 -8.60 -16.84 -0.43
C ILE A 47 -7.28 -17.48 -0.86
N ASN A 48 -6.94 -17.35 -2.15
CA ASN A 48 -5.68 -17.86 -2.69
C ASN A 48 -4.61 -16.77 -2.82
N LEU A 49 -5.02 -15.52 -3.06
CA LEU A 49 -4.08 -14.42 -3.26
C LEU A 49 -4.48 -13.22 -2.41
N LEU A 50 -3.53 -12.71 -1.63
CA LEU A 50 -3.66 -11.45 -0.90
C LEU A 50 -2.60 -10.46 -1.37
N PHE A 51 -3.02 -9.34 -1.98
CA PHE A 51 -2.15 -8.25 -2.38
C PHE A 51 -2.24 -7.10 -1.37
N ASN A 52 -1.28 -6.99 -0.50
CA ASN A 52 -1.11 -5.84 0.39
C ASN A 52 -0.40 -4.71 -0.38
N ASN A 53 -1.17 -3.98 -1.18
CA ASN A 53 -0.66 -2.96 -2.09
C ASN A 53 -1.05 -1.53 -1.70
N ALA A 54 -2.04 -1.36 -0.83
CA ALA A 54 -2.46 -0.04 -0.37
C ALA A 54 -1.28 0.71 0.27
N GLY A 55 -1.12 1.97 -0.10
CA GLY A 55 -0.02 2.79 0.39
C GLY A 55 -0.07 4.20 -0.18
N ILE A 56 0.65 5.09 0.47
CA ILE A 56 0.84 6.48 0.05
C ILE A 56 2.34 6.79 -0.01
N GLY A 57 2.72 7.75 -0.85
CA GLY A 57 4.08 8.32 -0.88
C GLY A 57 4.16 9.45 0.14
N GLY A 58 4.52 9.16 1.36
CA GLY A 58 4.72 10.19 2.38
C GLY A 58 6.14 10.73 2.38
N GLY A 59 6.29 12.05 2.51
CA GLY A 59 7.58 12.73 2.55
C GLY A 59 7.87 13.41 3.88
N ALA A 60 7.34 12.89 4.99
CA ALA A 60 7.44 13.56 6.28
C ALA A 60 8.89 13.76 6.75
N SER A 61 9.20 15.01 7.06
CA SER A 61 10.42 15.38 7.76
C SER A 61 10.25 15.10 9.26
N PHE A 62 11.16 14.37 9.86
CA PHE A 62 11.12 14.15 11.30
C PHE A 62 11.35 15.45 12.11
N VAL A 63 11.99 16.43 11.49
CA VAL A 63 12.31 17.73 12.13
C VAL A 63 11.22 18.76 11.90
N LEU A 64 10.58 18.79 10.72
CA LEU A 64 9.71 19.87 10.29
C LEU A 64 8.23 19.48 10.19
N SER A 65 7.91 18.22 9.93
CA SER A 65 6.53 17.75 9.82
C SER A 65 5.90 17.51 11.19
N GLY A 66 4.57 17.66 11.26
CA GLY A 66 3.80 17.28 12.43
C GLY A 66 3.80 15.77 12.66
N ILE A 67 3.54 15.37 13.90
CA ILE A 67 3.48 13.95 14.29
C ILE A 67 2.37 13.21 13.55
N GLU A 68 1.27 13.88 13.28
CA GLU A 68 0.08 13.31 12.61
C GLU A 68 0.39 12.87 11.18
N GLU A 69 1.14 13.68 10.42
CA GLU A 69 1.56 13.34 9.06
C GLU A 69 2.49 12.11 9.08
N TRP A 70 3.44 12.11 10.02
CA TRP A 70 4.38 11.02 10.18
C TRP A 70 3.66 9.71 10.53
N GLU A 71 2.80 9.74 11.54
CA GLU A 71 2.01 8.57 11.97
C GLU A 71 1.03 8.11 10.91
N ARG A 72 0.34 9.02 10.22
CA ARG A 72 -0.60 8.69 9.16
C ARG A 72 0.08 7.91 8.04
N THR A 73 1.26 8.37 7.62
CA THR A 73 2.05 7.67 6.59
C THR A 73 2.48 6.29 7.06
N PHE A 74 2.96 6.18 8.30
CA PHE A 74 3.41 4.92 8.86
C PHE A 74 2.25 3.93 9.00
N LYS A 75 1.12 4.36 9.54
CA LYS A 75 -0.10 3.54 9.70
C LYS A 75 -0.59 2.99 8.35
N ILE A 76 -0.72 3.82 7.34
CA ILE A 76 -1.17 3.33 6.02
C ILE A 76 -0.17 2.35 5.41
N CYS A 77 1.12 2.68 5.45
CA CYS A 77 2.15 1.93 4.72
C CYS A 77 2.66 0.68 5.46
N TRP A 78 2.56 0.62 6.79
CA TRP A 78 2.97 -0.52 7.60
C TRP A 78 1.78 -1.21 8.27
N ASP A 79 1.00 -0.50 9.11
CA ASP A 79 -0.08 -1.14 9.85
C ASP A 79 -1.13 -1.72 8.89
N GLY A 80 -1.38 -1.06 7.74
CA GLY A 80 -2.25 -1.58 6.71
C GLY A 80 -1.81 -2.94 6.18
N VAL A 81 -0.51 -3.14 5.93
CA VAL A 81 0.03 -4.44 5.53
C VAL A 81 -0.13 -5.46 6.64
N TYR A 82 0.23 -5.10 7.87
CA TYR A 82 0.13 -5.98 9.02
C TYR A 82 -1.32 -6.39 9.32
N MET A 83 -2.24 -5.41 9.42
CA MET A 83 -3.64 -5.66 9.74
C MET A 83 -4.35 -6.51 8.67
N CYS A 84 -4.15 -6.20 7.39
CA CYS A 84 -4.71 -7.00 6.30
C CYS A 84 -4.12 -8.42 6.29
N SER A 85 -2.81 -8.57 6.47
CA SER A 85 -2.19 -9.89 6.59
C SER A 85 -2.79 -10.70 7.73
N ARG A 86 -3.01 -10.06 8.89
CA ARG A 86 -3.58 -10.71 10.06
C ARG A 86 -5.04 -11.07 9.89
N ALA A 87 -5.83 -10.15 9.34
CA ALA A 87 -7.27 -10.33 9.15
C ALA A 87 -7.59 -11.45 8.16
N PHE A 88 -6.81 -11.60 7.09
CA PHE A 88 -7.03 -12.61 6.06
C PHE A 88 -6.24 -13.91 6.28
N MET A 89 -5.44 -14.02 7.34
CA MET A 89 -4.59 -15.20 7.56
C MET A 89 -5.38 -16.49 7.66
N ASP A 90 -6.50 -16.50 8.41
CA ASP A 90 -7.32 -17.71 8.54
C ASP A 90 -7.93 -18.14 7.20
N ALA A 91 -8.29 -17.20 6.35
CA ALA A 91 -8.80 -17.50 5.01
C ALA A 91 -7.70 -18.00 4.06
N LEU A 92 -6.47 -17.49 4.19
CA LEU A 92 -5.31 -18.04 3.47
C LEU A 92 -5.00 -19.46 3.93
N LEU A 93 -4.99 -19.73 5.24
CA LEU A 93 -4.71 -21.06 5.80
C LEU A 93 -5.71 -22.12 5.37
N LYS A 94 -6.95 -21.73 5.07
CA LYS A 94 -8.01 -22.63 4.57
C LYS A 94 -7.88 -22.96 3.07
N SER A 95 -7.02 -22.26 2.33
CA SER A 95 -6.76 -22.57 0.92
C SER A 95 -5.88 -23.82 0.78
N GLU A 96 -6.01 -24.52 -0.34
CA GLU A 96 -5.09 -25.62 -0.69
C GLU A 96 -3.72 -25.06 -1.09
N GLU A 97 -3.70 -23.87 -1.68
CA GLU A 97 -2.53 -23.13 -2.12
C GLU A 97 -2.82 -21.64 -2.00
N GLY A 98 -2.00 -20.93 -1.25
CA GLY A 98 -2.17 -19.49 -1.01
C GLY A 98 -0.88 -18.71 -1.17
N HIS A 99 -1.01 -17.42 -1.55
CA HIS A 99 0.15 -16.55 -1.69
C HIS A 99 -0.15 -15.13 -1.23
N MET A 100 0.72 -14.60 -0.38
CA MET A 100 0.68 -13.21 0.07
C MET A 100 1.72 -12.38 -0.68
N ILE A 101 1.31 -11.23 -1.20
CA ILE A 101 2.18 -10.31 -1.93
C ILE A 101 2.20 -8.97 -1.19
N ASN A 102 3.33 -8.61 -0.61
CA ASN A 102 3.51 -7.37 0.13
C ASN A 102 4.30 -6.34 -0.70
N THR A 103 3.72 -5.17 -0.87
CA THR A 103 4.35 -4.08 -1.63
C THR A 103 5.14 -3.16 -0.70
N SER A 104 6.46 -3.31 -0.74
CA SER A 104 7.41 -2.38 -0.14
C SER A 104 7.76 -1.25 -1.13
N SER A 105 9.01 -0.90 -1.27
CA SER A 105 9.56 0.10 -2.18
C SER A 105 11.07 -0.08 -2.25
N VAL A 106 11.73 0.53 -3.25
CA VAL A 106 13.18 0.74 -3.20
C VAL A 106 13.60 1.52 -1.95
N ASN A 107 12.71 2.35 -1.38
CA ASN A 107 12.92 2.99 -0.06
C ASN A 107 12.94 2.02 1.12
N GLY A 108 12.46 0.79 0.95
CA GLY A 108 12.60 -0.29 1.92
C GLY A 108 13.94 -1.01 1.82
N PHE A 109 14.76 -0.66 0.85
CA PHE A 109 16.13 -1.14 0.67
C PHE A 109 17.15 0.00 0.84
N TRP A 110 16.83 1.19 0.31
CA TRP A 110 17.62 2.42 0.41
C TRP A 110 16.80 3.57 0.93
N ALA A 111 17.01 3.96 2.19
CA ALA A 111 16.22 5.01 2.85
C ALA A 111 16.48 6.42 2.30
N THR A 112 17.68 6.66 1.74
CA THR A 112 18.11 7.97 1.27
C THR A 112 18.11 8.04 -0.26
N LEU A 113 16.92 8.13 -0.85
CA LEU A 113 16.78 8.35 -2.28
C LEU A 113 16.64 9.86 -2.55
N GLY A 114 17.73 10.48 -3.00
CA GLY A 114 17.80 11.91 -3.31
C GLY A 114 18.14 12.80 -2.12
N HIS A 115 18.66 14.02 -2.44
CA HIS A 115 19.18 14.94 -1.43
C HIS A 115 18.15 15.92 -0.86
N SER A 116 16.96 16.00 -1.43
CA SER A 116 16.04 17.12 -1.18
C SER A 116 14.73 16.75 -0.48
N GLN A 117 14.45 15.47 -0.28
CA GLN A 117 13.19 15.06 0.34
C GLN A 117 13.42 14.04 1.47
N PRO A 118 13.12 14.42 2.71
CA PRO A 118 13.11 13.46 3.80
C PRO A 118 11.90 12.53 3.65
N HIS A 119 12.14 11.22 3.72
CA HIS A 119 11.09 10.20 3.68
C HIS A 119 11.13 9.34 4.94
N THR A 120 11.24 9.95 6.12
CA THR A 120 11.54 9.24 7.36
C THR A 120 10.47 8.23 7.73
N SER A 121 9.19 8.61 7.72
CA SER A 121 8.08 7.70 8.04
C SER A 121 7.87 6.65 6.94
N TYR A 122 7.91 7.07 5.69
CA TYR A 122 7.73 6.18 4.54
C TYR A 122 8.84 5.12 4.47
N SER A 123 10.09 5.53 4.57
CA SER A 123 11.23 4.60 4.55
C SER A 123 11.17 3.63 5.73
N ALA A 124 10.89 4.13 6.95
CA ALA A 124 10.73 3.28 8.11
C ALA A 124 9.63 2.22 7.90
N ALA A 125 8.46 2.61 7.40
CA ALA A 125 7.36 1.71 7.09
C ALA A 125 7.74 0.66 6.03
N LYS A 126 8.42 1.08 4.94
CA LYS A 126 8.79 0.17 3.85
C LYS A 126 9.92 -0.79 4.22
N PHE A 127 10.83 -0.40 5.12
CA PHE A 127 11.77 -1.32 5.76
C PHE A 127 11.05 -2.32 6.68
N ALA A 128 10.05 -1.88 7.45
CA ALA A 128 9.23 -2.77 8.28
C ALA A 128 8.51 -3.82 7.42
N VAL A 129 7.88 -3.41 6.31
CA VAL A 129 7.24 -4.34 5.35
C VAL A 129 8.24 -5.35 4.79
N LYS A 130 9.46 -4.90 4.44
CA LYS A 130 10.52 -5.81 3.97
C LYS A 130 10.89 -6.83 5.04
N GLY A 131 11.26 -6.38 6.23
CA GLY A 131 11.68 -7.27 7.31
C GLY A 131 10.60 -8.27 7.71
N PHE A 132 9.35 -7.83 7.80
CA PHE A 132 8.19 -8.68 8.05
C PHE A 132 8.02 -9.75 6.97
N THR A 133 8.05 -9.35 5.70
CA THR A 133 7.86 -10.28 4.58
C THR A 133 8.96 -11.33 4.51
N GLU A 134 10.22 -10.93 4.72
CA GLU A 134 11.36 -11.86 4.76
C GLU A 134 11.25 -12.85 5.93
N ALA A 135 10.77 -12.40 7.09
CA ALA A 135 10.52 -13.28 8.23
C ALA A 135 9.39 -14.28 7.96
N LEU A 136 8.32 -13.85 7.27
CA LEU A 136 7.21 -14.72 6.87
C LEU A 136 7.63 -15.87 5.95
N ILE A 137 8.66 -15.71 5.12
CA ILE A 137 9.18 -16.80 4.26
C ILE A 137 9.54 -18.00 5.12
N ASN A 138 10.22 -17.77 6.24
CA ASN A 138 10.62 -18.85 7.13
C ASN A 138 9.47 -19.38 7.99
N ASP A 139 8.59 -18.47 8.44
CA ASP A 139 7.41 -18.84 9.21
C ASP A 139 6.46 -19.73 8.40
N PHE A 140 6.13 -19.34 7.18
CA PHE A 140 5.27 -20.15 6.31
C PHE A 140 5.89 -21.49 5.96
N ARG A 141 7.20 -21.53 5.68
CA ARG A 141 7.89 -22.80 5.39
C ARG A 141 7.75 -23.82 6.53
N ILE A 142 7.70 -23.33 7.79
CA ILE A 142 7.63 -24.21 8.97
C ILE A 142 6.19 -24.53 9.34
N ASN A 143 5.32 -23.51 9.37
CA ASN A 143 4.01 -23.58 9.99
C ASN A 143 2.83 -23.64 9.00
N ALA A 144 3.05 -23.27 7.73
CA ALA A 144 2.04 -23.26 6.67
C ALA A 144 2.69 -23.50 5.29
N PRO A 145 3.28 -24.68 5.03
CA PRO A 145 4.11 -24.92 3.85
C PRO A 145 3.37 -24.83 2.51
N HIS A 146 2.04 -24.81 2.51
CA HIS A 146 1.18 -24.56 1.35
C HIS A 146 1.01 -23.08 1.02
N LEU A 147 1.52 -22.18 1.89
CA LEU A 147 1.49 -20.73 1.66
C LEU A 147 2.83 -20.21 1.17
N GLY A 148 2.78 -19.35 0.17
CA GLY A 148 3.92 -18.57 -0.29
C GLY A 148 3.81 -17.10 0.13
N VAL A 149 4.94 -16.40 0.14
CA VAL A 149 4.98 -14.94 0.31
C VAL A 149 5.99 -14.31 -0.63
N SER A 150 5.65 -13.16 -1.19
CA SER A 150 6.51 -12.36 -2.06
C SER A 150 6.61 -10.92 -1.60
N LEU A 151 7.80 -10.37 -1.71
CA LEU A 151 8.07 -8.94 -1.52
C LEU A 151 8.21 -8.28 -2.88
N VAL A 152 7.42 -7.24 -3.14
CA VAL A 152 7.54 -6.39 -4.33
C VAL A 152 8.15 -5.06 -3.94
N MET A 153 9.21 -4.63 -4.63
CA MET A 153 9.94 -3.41 -4.32
C MET A 153 9.98 -2.47 -5.53
N PRO A 154 8.87 -1.77 -5.83
CA PRO A 154 8.83 -0.84 -6.96
C PRO A 154 9.81 0.32 -6.77
N GLY A 155 10.41 0.76 -7.88
CA GLY A 155 11.08 2.04 -7.98
C GLY A 155 10.09 3.18 -8.28
N HIS A 156 10.55 4.20 -8.97
CA HIS A 156 9.68 5.26 -9.46
C HIS A 156 8.83 4.75 -10.64
N ILE A 157 7.56 4.56 -10.37
CA ILE A 157 6.59 4.11 -11.38
C ILE A 157 5.61 5.26 -11.61
N GLY A 158 5.32 5.57 -12.88
CA GLY A 158 4.40 6.63 -13.30
C GLY A 158 2.93 6.31 -12.96
N THR A 159 2.61 6.29 -11.67
CA THR A 159 1.26 6.10 -11.14
C THR A 159 0.76 7.38 -10.49
N SER A 160 -0.54 7.45 -10.19
CA SER A 160 -1.14 8.58 -9.47
C SER A 160 -0.84 8.59 -7.96
N ILE A 161 0.20 7.88 -7.49
CA ILE A 161 0.48 7.76 -6.06
C ILE A 161 0.77 9.12 -5.41
N SER A 162 1.52 9.99 -6.08
CA SER A 162 1.86 11.32 -5.56
C SER A 162 0.63 12.20 -5.39
N GLU A 163 -0.25 12.26 -6.40
CA GLU A 163 -1.49 12.99 -6.35
C GLU A 163 -2.43 12.45 -5.26
N ASN A 164 -2.61 11.14 -5.21
CA ASN A 164 -3.45 10.50 -4.20
C ASN A 164 -2.91 10.69 -2.78
N SER A 165 -1.59 10.69 -2.62
CA SER A 165 -0.94 10.93 -1.32
C SER A 165 -1.20 12.32 -0.81
N GLY A 166 -1.10 13.34 -1.67
CA GLY A 166 -1.42 14.72 -1.33
C GLY A 166 -2.84 14.85 -0.79
N LYS A 167 -3.82 14.25 -1.45
CA LYS A 167 -5.23 14.25 -0.99
C LYS A 167 -5.40 13.59 0.38
N VAL A 168 -4.76 12.45 0.62
CA VAL A 168 -4.84 11.72 1.90
C VAL A 168 -4.17 12.48 3.04
N LEU A 169 -3.09 13.21 2.74
CA LEU A 169 -2.34 14.01 3.72
C LEU A 169 -2.88 15.44 3.88
N GLY A 170 -3.99 15.79 3.21
CA GLY A 170 -4.59 17.11 3.28
C GLY A 170 -3.75 18.21 2.65
N GLN A 171 -2.83 17.87 1.76
CA GLN A 171 -2.05 18.82 0.98
C GLN A 171 -2.94 19.45 -0.09
N LYS A 172 -2.62 20.70 -0.49
CA LYS A 172 -3.35 21.37 -1.57
C LYS A 172 -3.41 20.47 -2.82
N ASP A 173 -4.57 20.41 -3.45
CA ASP A 173 -4.69 19.73 -4.74
C ASP A 173 -3.80 20.44 -5.78
N LEU A 174 -3.23 19.70 -6.71
CA LEU A 174 -2.44 20.26 -7.81
C LEU A 174 -3.19 21.35 -8.59
N ALA A 175 -4.51 21.21 -8.64
CA ALA A 175 -5.40 22.20 -9.26
C ALA A 175 -5.53 23.51 -8.48
N ASP A 176 -5.18 23.51 -7.19
CA ASP A 176 -5.25 24.68 -6.32
C ASP A 176 -3.89 25.37 -6.14
N LEU A 177 -2.83 24.82 -6.78
CA LEU A 177 -1.51 25.44 -6.80
C LEU A 177 -1.48 26.55 -7.85
N ASN A 178 -0.87 27.69 -7.50
CA ASN A 178 -0.55 28.71 -8.48
C ASN A 178 0.61 28.27 -9.38
N ASP A 179 0.84 29.00 -10.48
CA ASP A 179 1.85 28.66 -11.47
C ASP A 179 3.28 28.60 -10.89
N GLU A 180 3.60 29.39 -9.87
CA GLU A 180 4.90 29.43 -9.21
C GLU A 180 5.09 28.19 -8.31
N GLU A 181 4.09 27.81 -7.50
CA GLU A 181 4.07 26.60 -6.68
C GLU A 181 4.17 25.34 -7.56
N LEU A 182 3.48 25.34 -8.70
CA LEU A 182 3.50 24.24 -9.67
C LEU A 182 4.87 24.09 -10.34
N GLN A 183 5.52 25.21 -10.66
CA GLN A 183 6.84 25.20 -11.27
C GLN A 183 7.91 24.75 -10.27
N GLU A 184 7.86 25.25 -9.03
CA GLU A 184 8.77 24.80 -7.96
C GLU A 184 8.65 23.29 -7.71
N MET A 185 7.42 22.77 -7.74
CA MET A 185 7.19 21.34 -7.58
C MET A 185 7.78 20.54 -8.73
N LYS A 186 7.57 20.97 -9.99
CA LYS A 186 8.16 20.34 -11.17
C LYS A 186 9.69 20.35 -11.13
N ASP A 187 10.28 21.48 -10.73
CA ASP A 187 11.74 21.60 -10.62
C ASP A 187 12.32 20.70 -9.55
N ARG A 188 11.60 20.48 -8.44
CA ARG A 188 11.97 19.48 -7.43
C ARG A 188 11.95 18.06 -8.01
N TRP A 189 10.89 17.70 -8.74
CA TRP A 189 10.77 16.38 -9.38
C TRP A 189 11.90 16.12 -10.39
N ILE A 190 12.22 17.10 -11.23
CA ILE A 190 13.31 16.99 -12.20
C ILE A 190 14.65 16.78 -11.49
N LYS A 191 14.90 17.48 -10.38
CA LYS A 191 16.15 17.34 -9.60
C LYS A 191 16.32 15.96 -8.94
N VAL A 192 15.24 15.24 -8.66
CA VAL A 192 15.30 13.87 -8.09
C VAL A 192 15.34 12.78 -9.16
N GLY A 193 15.42 13.15 -10.44
CA GLY A 193 15.57 12.20 -11.54
C GLY A 193 14.29 11.44 -11.88
N ALA A 194 13.13 11.98 -11.55
CA ALA A 194 11.86 11.45 -12.05
C ALA A 194 11.70 11.82 -13.54
N PRO A 195 11.31 10.85 -14.40
CA PRO A 195 11.05 11.11 -15.81
C PRO A 195 9.81 12.00 -16.00
#